data_7853b839a8865a15d53f51b5999d1e64
#
_entry.id   7853b839a8865a15d53f51b5999d1e64
#
_cell.length_a   1.000
_cell.length_b   1.000
_cell.length_c   1.000
_cell.angle_alpha   90.00
_cell.angle_beta   90.00
_cell.angle_gamma   90.00
#
_symmetry.space_group_name_H-M   'P 1'
#
loop_
_entity.id
_entity.type
_entity.pdbx_description
1 polymer ?
#
loop_
_entity_poly.entity_id
_entity_poly.type
_entity_poly.pdbx_seq_one_letter_code
_entity_poly.pdbx_strand_id
1 'polypeptide(L)'
;HQTNEMLVELMIAAPAALELGARHLILVCPYLAYMRQDIAFTPGEAVSQRHVGRLLAQTFDAVITVDPHLHRISTLDEILPGSRGVALSAAGLLGAWAAQCVTDPLLLGPDEESAPWVQRAARAGADAIGRSPPLDHAWCRKQRLGDRSVRVLLPPSAPIGGRAVVLIDDMASTGHT
;
A
#
# COMPACT_ATOMS: atom_id res chain seq x y z
N HIS A 1 -14.02 12.14 -3.09
CA HIS A 1 -15.44 12.29 -2.64
C HIS A 1 -16.06 10.95 -2.25
N GLN A 2 -15.91 9.91 -3.07
CA GLN A 2 -16.53 8.59 -2.80
C GLN A 2 -16.08 7.93 -1.48
N THR A 3 -14.85 8.12 -1.04
CA THR A 3 -14.31 7.47 0.18
C THR A 3 -15.07 7.86 1.45
N ASN A 4 -15.44 9.14 1.60
CA ASN A 4 -16.17 9.61 2.78
C ASN A 4 -17.61 9.09 2.78
N GLU A 5 -18.22 9.07 1.61
CA GLU A 5 -19.57 8.53 1.41
C GLU A 5 -19.59 7.04 1.77
N MET A 6 -18.66 6.25 1.24
CA MET A 6 -18.51 4.83 1.55
C MET A 6 -18.25 4.58 3.06
N LEU A 7 -17.46 5.43 3.73
CA LEU A 7 -17.24 5.29 5.16
C LEU A 7 -18.53 5.52 5.95
N VAL A 8 -19.33 6.53 5.58
CA VAL A 8 -20.64 6.78 6.22
C VAL A 8 -21.61 5.62 5.96
N GLU A 9 -21.67 5.12 4.73
CA GLU A 9 -22.49 3.95 4.39
C GLU A 9 -22.10 2.71 5.22
N LEU A 10 -20.80 2.44 5.39
CA LEU A 10 -20.32 1.37 6.25
C LEU A 10 -20.74 1.55 7.71
N MET A 11 -20.65 2.77 8.24
CA MET A 11 -21.05 3.09 9.64
C MET A 11 -22.54 2.92 9.87
N ILE A 12 -23.38 3.00 8.85
CA ILE A 12 -24.81 2.74 8.92
C ILE A 12 -25.12 1.26 8.69
N ALA A 13 -24.53 0.66 7.67
CA ALA A 13 -24.81 -0.72 7.27
C ALA A 13 -24.35 -1.76 8.29
N ALA A 14 -23.19 -1.53 8.91
CA ALA A 14 -22.63 -2.49 9.86
C ALA A 14 -23.49 -2.70 11.12
N PRO A 15 -23.95 -1.66 11.83
CA PRO A 15 -24.88 -1.84 12.94
C PRO A 15 -26.21 -2.47 12.51
N ALA A 16 -26.75 -2.08 11.36
CA ALA A 16 -27.98 -2.65 10.84
C ALA A 16 -27.84 -4.17 10.57
N ALA A 17 -26.69 -4.62 10.08
CA ALA A 17 -26.43 -6.05 9.91
C ALA A 17 -26.42 -6.80 11.25
N LEU A 18 -25.87 -6.21 12.31
CA LEU A 18 -25.93 -6.80 13.67
C LEU A 18 -27.37 -6.87 14.20
N GLU A 19 -28.17 -5.84 14.02
CA GLU A 19 -29.60 -5.83 14.38
C GLU A 19 -30.39 -6.91 13.64
N LEU A 20 -29.99 -7.21 12.39
CA LEU A 20 -30.58 -8.27 11.56
C LEU A 20 -30.03 -9.67 11.88
N GLY A 21 -29.16 -9.81 12.88
CA GLY A 21 -28.69 -11.09 13.40
C GLY A 21 -27.31 -11.51 12.94
N ALA A 22 -26.54 -10.66 12.28
CA ALA A 22 -25.11 -10.94 12.04
C ALA A 22 -24.39 -11.03 13.40
N ARG A 23 -23.51 -12.02 13.54
CA ARG A 23 -22.75 -12.24 14.78
C ARG A 23 -21.32 -11.72 14.68
N HIS A 24 -20.79 -11.66 13.48
CA HIS A 24 -19.44 -11.20 13.18
C HIS A 24 -19.46 -10.33 11.94
N LEU A 25 -18.71 -9.24 12.00
CA LEU A 25 -18.52 -8.34 10.88
C LEU A 25 -17.04 -8.30 10.48
N ILE A 26 -16.76 -8.64 9.23
CA ILE A 26 -15.42 -8.57 8.65
C ILE A 26 -15.44 -7.56 7.50
N LEU A 27 -14.62 -6.51 7.62
CA LEU A 27 -14.44 -5.56 6.54
C LEU A 27 -13.37 -6.08 5.56
N VAL A 28 -13.74 -6.27 4.30
CA VAL A 28 -12.80 -6.51 3.22
C VAL A 28 -12.69 -5.23 2.38
N CYS A 29 -11.60 -4.52 2.55
CA CYS A 29 -11.36 -3.22 1.94
C CYS A 29 -9.98 -3.23 1.26
N PRO A 30 -9.89 -3.52 -0.06
CA PRO A 30 -8.61 -3.60 -0.75
C PRO A 30 -7.76 -2.33 -0.62
N TYR A 31 -8.38 -1.17 -0.68
CA TYR A 31 -7.73 0.10 -0.39
C TYR A 31 -8.21 0.68 0.94
N LEU A 32 -7.33 0.72 1.94
CA LEU A 32 -7.64 1.31 3.24
C LEU A 32 -7.28 2.79 3.23
N ALA A 33 -8.32 3.62 3.15
CA ALA A 33 -8.17 5.07 3.09
C ALA A 33 -7.65 5.67 4.41
N TYR A 34 -7.17 6.91 4.38
CA TYR A 34 -6.65 7.69 5.51
C TYR A 34 -5.35 7.17 6.15
N MET A 35 -4.71 6.15 5.58
CA MET A 35 -3.49 5.56 6.14
C MET A 35 -2.25 6.43 5.92
N ARG A 36 -2.24 7.33 4.93
CA ARG A 36 -1.09 8.20 4.60
C ARG A 36 -0.80 9.29 5.63
N GLN A 37 -1.79 9.71 6.42
CA GLN A 37 -1.60 10.66 7.51
C GLN A 37 -1.29 9.87 8.79
N ASP A 38 -0.08 9.35 8.86
CA ASP A 38 0.45 8.48 9.93
C ASP A 38 1.24 9.24 11.00
N ILE A 39 1.53 10.53 10.76
CA ILE A 39 2.21 11.45 11.68
C ILE A 39 1.59 12.85 11.57
N ALA A 40 1.63 13.61 12.65
CA ALA A 40 1.42 15.06 12.62
C ALA A 40 2.71 15.74 12.15
N PHE A 41 2.69 16.40 10.99
CA PHE A 41 3.84 17.15 10.48
C PHE A 41 3.98 18.52 11.18
N THR A 42 2.83 19.07 11.61
CA THR A 42 2.77 20.29 12.41
C THR A 42 1.95 20.06 13.69
N PRO A 43 2.26 20.77 14.80
CA PRO A 43 1.46 20.67 16.03
C PRO A 43 -0.02 20.97 15.76
N GLY A 44 -0.91 20.13 16.27
CA GLY A 44 -2.37 20.27 16.11
C GLY A 44 -2.97 19.52 14.90
N GLU A 45 -2.17 18.93 14.03
CA GLU A 45 -2.67 18.07 12.97
C GLU A 45 -3.18 16.72 13.53
N ALA A 46 -4.30 16.26 12.99
CA ALA A 46 -4.84 14.95 13.32
C ALA A 46 -4.08 13.84 12.59
N VAL A 47 -3.70 12.80 13.32
CA VAL A 47 -3.16 11.55 12.72
C VAL A 47 -4.35 10.68 12.33
N SER A 48 -4.88 10.88 11.11
CA SER A 48 -6.13 10.26 10.64
C SER A 48 -6.06 8.73 10.65
N GLN A 49 -4.89 8.15 10.37
CA GLN A 49 -4.65 6.72 10.45
C GLN A 49 -5.14 6.11 11.77
N ARG A 50 -4.79 6.71 12.91
CA ARG A 50 -5.16 6.23 14.24
C ARG A 50 -6.65 6.40 14.53
N HIS A 51 -7.24 7.51 14.08
CA HIS A 51 -8.65 7.81 14.34
C HIS A 51 -9.56 6.93 13.51
N VAL A 52 -9.26 6.77 12.23
CA VAL A 52 -10.03 5.89 11.33
C VAL A 52 -9.83 4.42 11.73
N GLY A 53 -8.61 4.01 12.06
CA GLY A 53 -8.37 2.65 12.57
C GLY A 53 -9.22 2.31 13.80
N ARG A 54 -9.28 3.21 14.81
CA ARG A 54 -10.13 3.02 15.99
C ARG A 54 -11.63 2.95 15.62
N LEU A 55 -12.09 3.80 14.71
CA LEU A 55 -13.48 3.78 14.25
C LEU A 55 -13.83 2.43 13.61
N LEU A 56 -12.95 1.91 12.75
CA LEU A 56 -13.14 0.60 12.13
C LEU A 56 -13.09 -0.52 13.16
N ALA A 57 -12.17 -0.47 14.13
CA ALA A 57 -12.05 -1.46 15.18
C ALA A 57 -13.26 -1.53 16.13
N GLN A 58 -13.98 -0.42 16.31
CA GLN A 58 -15.24 -0.40 17.08
C GLN A 58 -16.41 -1.05 16.34
N THR A 59 -16.29 -1.20 15.02
CA THR A 59 -17.38 -1.64 14.14
C THR A 59 -17.17 -3.06 13.64
N PHE A 60 -15.92 -3.45 13.35
CA PHE A 60 -15.60 -4.72 12.71
C PHE A 60 -14.71 -5.60 13.60
N ASP A 61 -14.99 -6.90 13.65
CA ASP A 61 -14.17 -7.90 14.33
C ASP A 61 -12.82 -8.10 13.62
N ALA A 62 -12.78 -7.91 12.31
CA ALA A 62 -11.57 -7.96 11.53
C ALA A 62 -11.61 -7.01 10.33
N VAL A 63 -10.43 -6.55 9.91
CA VAL A 63 -10.24 -5.73 8.70
C VAL A 63 -9.18 -6.40 7.82
N ILE A 64 -9.55 -6.72 6.58
CA ILE A 64 -8.67 -7.30 5.56
C ILE A 64 -8.42 -6.25 4.49
N THR A 65 -7.18 -5.95 4.21
CA THR A 65 -6.78 -4.93 3.21
C THR A 65 -5.56 -5.38 2.40
N VAL A 66 -5.25 -4.67 1.32
CA VAL A 66 -4.11 -4.97 0.44
C VAL A 66 -3.15 -3.80 0.45
N ASP A 67 -1.88 -4.11 0.70
CA ASP A 67 -0.76 -3.16 0.73
C ASP A 67 -1.10 -1.82 1.43
N PRO A 68 -1.59 -1.86 2.69
CA PRO A 68 -1.89 -0.62 3.41
C PRO A 68 -0.61 0.17 3.67
N HIS A 69 -0.74 1.50 3.68
CA HIS A 69 0.38 2.41 3.95
C HIS A 69 0.81 2.33 5.43
N LEU A 70 1.77 1.48 5.75
CA LEU A 70 2.22 1.18 7.12
C LEU A 70 3.70 1.53 7.33
N HIS A 71 4.14 2.76 6.97
CA HIS A 71 5.56 3.11 7.05
C HIS A 71 6.08 3.31 8.48
N ARG A 72 5.20 3.62 9.43
CA ARG A 72 5.57 3.93 10.83
C ARG A 72 5.06 2.93 11.85
N ILE A 73 4.33 1.93 11.42
CA ILE A 73 3.81 0.84 12.24
C ILE A 73 4.16 -0.49 11.59
N SER A 74 4.34 -1.52 12.40
CA SER A 74 4.78 -2.83 11.93
C SER A 74 3.61 -3.71 11.47
N THR A 75 2.45 -3.51 12.11
CA THR A 75 1.25 -4.31 11.84
C THR A 75 0.00 -3.45 11.83
N LEU A 76 -1.01 -3.91 11.12
CA LEU A 76 -2.31 -3.25 11.07
C LEU A 76 -3.03 -3.27 12.43
N ASP A 77 -2.74 -4.26 13.28
CA ASP A 77 -3.31 -4.39 14.62
C ASP A 77 -2.98 -3.20 15.54
N GLU A 78 -1.87 -2.50 15.30
CA GLU A 78 -1.47 -1.33 16.10
C GLU A 78 -2.48 -0.16 16.02
N ILE A 79 -3.25 -0.10 14.93
CA ILE A 79 -4.29 0.92 14.73
C ILE A 79 -5.71 0.37 14.86
N LEU A 80 -5.86 -0.94 15.07
CA LEU A 80 -7.15 -1.64 15.17
C LEU A 80 -7.34 -2.26 16.57
N PRO A 81 -7.40 -1.49 17.65
CA PRO A 81 -7.45 -2.01 19.02
C PRO A 81 -8.69 -2.87 19.24
N GLY A 82 -8.51 -4.16 19.57
CA GLY A 82 -9.59 -5.11 19.79
C GLY A 82 -10.18 -5.77 18.53
N SER A 83 -9.72 -5.40 17.34
CA SER A 83 -10.07 -5.99 16.07
C SER A 83 -8.82 -6.62 15.42
N ARG A 84 -9.00 -7.60 14.55
CA ARG A 84 -7.89 -8.28 13.85
C ARG A 84 -7.59 -7.59 12.52
N GLY A 85 -6.34 -7.18 12.32
CA GLY A 85 -5.84 -6.65 11.05
C GLY A 85 -5.20 -7.73 10.18
N VAL A 86 -5.59 -7.81 8.91
CA VAL A 86 -4.96 -8.70 7.92
C VAL A 86 -4.52 -7.85 6.72
N ALA A 87 -3.21 -7.66 6.59
CA ALA A 87 -2.60 -7.01 5.44
C ALA A 87 -2.11 -8.05 4.44
N LEU A 88 -2.72 -8.07 3.27
CA LEU A 88 -2.28 -8.86 2.11
C LEU A 88 -1.34 -8.02 1.25
N SER A 89 -0.64 -8.64 0.31
CA SER A 89 0.19 -7.91 -0.66
C SER A 89 -0.09 -8.35 -2.08
N ALA A 90 -0.31 -7.40 -2.97
CA ALA A 90 -0.44 -7.62 -4.41
C ALA A 90 0.92 -7.62 -5.13
N ALA A 91 2.01 -7.24 -4.45
CA ALA A 91 3.34 -7.11 -5.08
C ALA A 91 3.77 -8.38 -5.82
N GLY A 92 3.54 -9.57 -5.23
CA GLY A 92 3.87 -10.83 -5.88
C GLY A 92 3.08 -11.08 -7.17
N LEU A 93 1.79 -10.77 -7.18
CA LEU A 93 0.93 -10.89 -8.37
C LEU A 93 1.37 -9.91 -9.46
N LEU A 94 1.69 -8.67 -9.09
CA LEU A 94 2.18 -7.65 -10.01
C LEU A 94 3.51 -8.06 -10.64
N GLY A 95 4.41 -8.63 -9.85
CA GLY A 95 5.70 -9.14 -10.32
C GLY A 95 5.55 -10.30 -11.31
N ALA A 96 4.69 -11.27 -10.98
CA ALA A 96 4.40 -12.40 -11.86
C ALA A 96 3.76 -11.94 -13.19
N TRP A 97 2.82 -11.00 -13.13
CA TRP A 97 2.23 -10.39 -14.32
C TRP A 97 3.27 -9.65 -15.17
N ALA A 98 4.12 -8.83 -14.54
CA ALA A 98 5.15 -8.09 -15.25
C ALA A 98 6.13 -9.04 -15.98
N ALA A 99 6.54 -10.13 -15.33
CA ALA A 99 7.44 -11.12 -15.93
C ALA A 99 6.83 -11.84 -17.13
N GLN A 100 5.52 -12.04 -17.15
CA GLN A 100 4.81 -12.74 -18.23
C GLN A 100 4.43 -11.82 -19.38
N CYS A 101 4.10 -10.55 -19.09
CA CYS A 101 3.54 -9.62 -20.06
C CYS A 101 4.55 -8.62 -20.64
N VAL A 102 5.70 -8.43 -19.97
CA VAL A 102 6.70 -7.44 -20.36
C VAL A 102 8.03 -8.12 -20.65
N THR A 103 8.59 -7.87 -21.82
CA THR A 103 9.91 -8.41 -22.18
C THR A 103 11.02 -7.69 -21.40
N ASP A 104 11.82 -8.45 -20.68
CA ASP A 104 12.96 -7.98 -19.88
C ASP A 104 12.64 -6.76 -18.99
N PRO A 105 11.63 -6.87 -18.09
CA PRO A 105 11.21 -5.74 -17.29
C PRO A 105 12.26 -5.37 -16.24
N LEU A 106 12.46 -4.06 -16.04
CA LEU A 106 13.08 -3.50 -14.84
C LEU A 106 11.96 -3.06 -13.89
N LEU A 107 11.89 -3.67 -12.70
CA LEU A 107 10.94 -3.24 -11.68
C LEU A 107 11.52 -2.07 -10.90
N LEU A 108 10.81 -0.95 -10.86
CA LEU A 108 11.28 0.28 -10.24
C LEU A 108 10.31 0.78 -9.18
N GLY A 109 10.82 1.05 -7.99
CA GLY A 109 10.08 1.73 -6.93
C GLY A 109 10.26 3.25 -7.00
N PRO A 110 9.21 4.06 -6.73
CA PRO A 110 9.29 5.51 -6.79
C PRO A 110 10.14 6.13 -5.68
N ASP A 111 10.39 5.40 -4.61
CA ASP A 111 11.20 5.82 -3.46
C ASP A 111 11.74 4.65 -2.64
N GLU A 112 12.45 4.96 -1.55
CA GLU A 112 13.04 3.95 -0.66
C GLU A 112 11.97 3.16 0.12
N GLU A 113 10.80 3.73 0.35
CA GLU A 113 9.70 3.10 1.08
C GLU A 113 9.07 1.96 0.26
N SER A 114 9.11 2.05 -1.08
CA SER A 114 8.63 1.02 -2.00
C SER A 114 9.54 -0.21 -2.12
N ALA A 115 10.75 -0.18 -1.58
CA ALA A 115 11.74 -1.26 -1.71
C ALA A 115 11.20 -2.66 -1.34
N PRO A 116 10.43 -2.87 -0.23
CA PRO A 116 9.89 -4.18 0.12
C PRO A 116 8.94 -4.76 -0.94
N TRP A 117 8.09 -3.93 -1.54
CA TRP A 117 7.17 -4.34 -2.61
C TRP A 117 7.91 -4.73 -3.88
N VAL A 118 8.87 -3.89 -4.29
CA VAL A 118 9.68 -4.12 -5.50
C VAL A 118 10.48 -5.42 -5.37
N GLN A 119 11.12 -5.66 -4.22
CA GLN A 119 11.87 -6.89 -3.97
C GLN A 119 10.96 -8.14 -3.99
N ARG A 120 9.78 -8.05 -3.38
CA ARG A 120 8.79 -9.14 -3.39
C ARG A 120 8.30 -9.42 -4.80
N ALA A 121 7.99 -8.37 -5.57
CA ALA A 121 7.58 -8.47 -6.96
C ALA A 121 8.67 -9.09 -7.82
N ALA A 122 9.93 -8.69 -7.65
CA ALA A 122 11.06 -9.22 -8.41
C ALA A 122 11.28 -10.73 -8.18
N ARG A 123 11.15 -11.20 -6.95
CA ARG A 123 11.23 -12.62 -6.60
C ARG A 123 10.08 -13.41 -7.23
N ALA A 124 8.84 -12.98 -6.97
CA ALA A 124 7.66 -13.67 -7.50
C ALA A 124 7.61 -13.67 -9.04
N GLY A 125 8.07 -12.59 -9.68
CA GLY A 125 8.18 -12.52 -11.12
C GLY A 125 9.19 -13.52 -11.68
N ALA A 126 10.35 -13.67 -11.06
CA ALA A 126 11.34 -14.66 -11.45
C ALA A 126 10.82 -16.08 -11.26
N ASP A 127 10.19 -16.37 -10.12
CA ASP A 127 9.59 -17.68 -9.82
C ASP A 127 8.52 -18.05 -10.86
N ALA A 128 7.68 -17.09 -11.26
CA ALA A 128 6.60 -17.31 -12.23
C ALA A 128 7.08 -17.73 -13.62
N ILE A 129 8.32 -17.39 -13.99
CA ILE A 129 8.94 -17.77 -15.28
C ILE A 129 10.09 -18.77 -15.13
N GLY A 130 10.25 -19.36 -13.93
CA GLY A 130 11.31 -20.34 -13.64
C GLY A 130 12.73 -19.77 -13.73
N ARG A 131 12.90 -18.47 -13.45
CA ARG A 131 14.18 -17.76 -13.48
C ARG A 131 14.81 -17.64 -12.10
N SER A 132 16.13 -17.73 -12.03
CA SER A 132 16.96 -17.33 -10.90
C SER A 132 18.20 -16.63 -11.45
N PRO A 133 18.61 -15.49 -10.95
CA PRO A 133 18.17 -14.72 -9.76
C PRO A 133 16.83 -13.98 -9.98
N PRO A 134 16.34 -13.22 -8.96
CA PRO A 134 15.19 -12.35 -9.10
C PRO A 134 15.27 -11.42 -10.31
N LEU A 135 14.12 -10.89 -10.78
CA LEU A 135 14.09 -9.88 -11.84
C LEU A 135 14.93 -8.66 -11.43
N ASP A 136 15.47 -7.98 -12.42
CA ASP A 136 16.19 -6.73 -12.17
C ASP A 136 15.25 -5.72 -11.55
N HIS A 137 15.69 -5.12 -10.46
CA HIS A 137 14.87 -4.20 -9.70
C HIS A 137 15.71 -3.11 -9.03
N ALA A 138 15.09 -1.96 -8.82
CA ALA A 138 15.70 -0.82 -8.16
C ALA A 138 14.62 0.06 -7.54
N TRP A 139 15.01 1.06 -6.78
CA TRP A 139 14.11 2.10 -6.28
C TRP A 139 14.81 3.46 -6.32
N CYS A 140 14.02 4.49 -6.52
CA CYS A 140 14.48 5.86 -6.55
C CYS A 140 14.81 6.38 -5.13
N ARG A 141 15.53 7.48 -5.07
CA ARG A 141 15.75 8.24 -3.84
C ARG A 141 15.06 9.58 -3.92
N LYS A 142 14.34 9.94 -2.86
CA LYS A 142 13.75 11.27 -2.73
C LYS A 142 14.73 12.19 -2.02
N GLN A 143 15.19 13.24 -2.70
CA GLN A 143 15.97 14.31 -2.11
C GLN A 143 15.07 15.53 -1.91
N ARG A 144 14.81 15.91 -0.66
CA ARG A 144 14.11 17.15 -0.35
C ARG A 144 15.05 18.31 -0.55
N LEU A 145 14.68 19.26 -1.43
CA LEU A 145 15.43 20.49 -1.72
C LEU A 145 14.86 21.70 -1.01
N GLY A 146 13.78 21.55 -0.23
CA GLY A 146 13.05 22.56 0.53
C GLY A 146 11.65 22.09 0.89
N ASP A 147 10.85 22.96 1.51
CA ASP A 147 9.51 22.59 2.03
C ASP A 147 8.52 22.09 0.98
N ARG A 148 8.71 22.48 -0.29
CA ARG A 148 7.78 22.14 -1.40
C ARG A 148 8.47 21.55 -2.62
N SER A 149 9.79 21.36 -2.58
CA SER A 149 10.56 20.84 -3.73
C SER A 149 11.17 19.49 -3.39
N VAL A 150 10.80 18.48 -4.14
CA VAL A 150 11.34 17.12 -4.05
C VAL A 150 11.98 16.76 -5.38
N ARG A 151 13.20 16.28 -5.36
CA ARG A 151 13.89 15.71 -6.52
C ARG A 151 13.92 14.20 -6.36
N VAL A 152 13.43 13.50 -7.38
CA VAL A 152 13.54 12.05 -7.47
C VAL A 152 14.85 11.72 -8.22
N LEU A 153 15.70 10.94 -7.58
CA LEU A 153 16.96 10.50 -8.15
C LEU A 153 16.85 9.02 -8.53
N LEU A 154 17.06 8.74 -9.79
CA LEU A 154 17.22 7.37 -10.29
C LEU A 154 18.51 6.75 -9.73
N PRO A 155 18.52 5.46 -9.36
CA PRO A 155 19.72 4.80 -8.90
C PRO A 155 20.74 4.73 -10.06
N PRO A 156 22.00 5.16 -9.84
CA PRO A 156 23.02 5.20 -10.91
C PRO A 156 23.29 3.84 -11.55
N SER A 157 23.07 2.76 -10.80
CA SER A 157 23.31 1.38 -11.23
C SER A 157 22.10 0.73 -11.93
N ALA A 158 20.95 1.41 -12.02
CA ALA A 158 19.78 0.82 -12.66
C ALA A 158 19.94 0.82 -14.19
N PRO A 159 19.91 -0.35 -14.85
CA PRO A 159 20.07 -0.46 -16.31
C PRO A 159 18.75 -0.08 -17.01
N ILE A 160 18.42 1.21 -17.03
CA ILE A 160 17.15 1.73 -17.55
C ILE A 160 17.16 1.85 -19.08
N GLY A 161 18.37 2.09 -19.66
CA GLY A 161 18.49 2.39 -21.08
C GLY A 161 17.94 1.29 -22.00
N GLY A 162 16.93 1.62 -22.79
CA GLY A 162 16.33 0.71 -23.77
C GLY A 162 15.45 -0.40 -23.20
N ARG A 163 15.15 -0.40 -21.91
CA ARG A 163 14.33 -1.43 -21.24
C ARG A 163 12.93 -0.93 -20.91
N ALA A 164 12.01 -1.85 -20.83
CA ALA A 164 10.69 -1.59 -20.27
C ALA A 164 10.78 -1.44 -18.75
N VAL A 165 10.29 -0.34 -18.22
CA VAL A 165 10.26 -0.05 -16.78
C VAL A 165 8.84 -0.23 -16.25
N VAL A 166 8.69 -1.04 -15.21
CA VAL A 166 7.42 -1.25 -14.49
C VAL A 166 7.53 -0.62 -13.12
N LEU A 167 6.75 0.43 -12.87
CA LEU A 167 6.68 1.07 -11.56
C LEU A 167 5.82 0.22 -10.60
N ILE A 168 6.36 -0.02 -9.40
CA ILE A 168 5.68 -0.77 -8.32
C ILE A 168 5.60 0.13 -7.09
N ASP A 169 4.39 0.36 -6.61
CA ASP A 169 4.10 1.16 -5.42
C ASP A 169 2.86 0.61 -4.69
N ASP A 170 2.60 1.04 -3.46
CA ASP A 170 1.40 0.70 -2.69
C ASP A 170 0.15 1.38 -3.26
N MET A 171 0.33 2.55 -3.87
CA MET A 171 -0.77 3.34 -4.43
C MET A 171 -0.34 4.27 -5.57
N ALA A 172 -1.11 4.27 -6.65
CA ALA A 172 -1.02 5.28 -7.70
C ALA A 172 -2.18 6.28 -7.57
N SER A 173 -1.86 7.57 -7.35
CA SER A 173 -2.87 8.63 -7.25
C SER A 173 -2.97 9.46 -8.54
N THR A 174 -2.02 10.36 -8.77
CA THR A 174 -2.00 11.25 -9.93
C THR A 174 -1.10 10.78 -11.08
N GLY A 175 -0.22 9.83 -10.80
CA GLY A 175 0.78 9.36 -11.76
C GLY A 175 1.92 10.36 -12.02
N HIS A 176 2.08 11.36 -11.16
CA HIS A 176 3.18 12.35 -11.25
C HIS A 176 4.46 11.92 -10.51
N THR A 177 4.51 10.72 -10.02
CA THR A 177 5.68 10.16 -9.30
C THR A 177 6.76 9.73 -10.26
#